data_209ca7e2c37d763a6008ce877325ce8e
#
_entry.id   209ca7e2c37d763a6008ce877325ce8e
#
_cell.length_a   1.000
_cell.length_b   1.000
_cell.length_c   1.000
_cell.angle_alpha   90.00
_cell.angle_beta   90.00
_cell.angle_gamma   90.00
#
_symmetry.space_group_name_H-M   'P 1'
#
loop_
_entity.id
_entity.type
_entity.pdbx_description
1 polymer ?
#
loop_
_entity_poly.entity_id
_entity_poly.type
_entity_poly.pdbx_seq_one_letter_code
_entity_poly.pdbx_strand_id
1 'polypeptide(L)'
;LYNYDTTKKVTLTNMIDHSKSVRLGVKKSLMVVDMPFNTYRSNLSAYKNAKRVIKETKCDAVKLEGGKKIITQIKYLIKKKIPVMGHLGLLPQSAKGKFKSKGKSTRETKQLIKDALLLQSSGVFAIVIECVKAATAKKITQSLKIPTIGIGSSVHCDGQVLVTDDLIGLNSTKIRFVKKFINIKKYINIGLKKFSKDVKLKKYPTKKHSY
;
A
#
# COMPACT_ATOMS: atom_id res chain seq x y z
N LEU A 1 -7.27 -10.05 6.61
CA LEU A 1 -6.73 -10.94 7.66
C LEU A 1 -7.38 -10.67 9.02
N TYR A 2 -7.40 -9.43 9.49
CA TYR A 2 -7.90 -9.08 10.84
C TYR A 2 -9.37 -8.68 10.89
N ASN A 3 -10.08 -8.62 9.77
CA ASN A 3 -11.47 -8.17 9.65
C ASN A 3 -11.75 -6.82 10.36
N TYR A 4 -10.80 -5.89 10.27
CA TYR A 4 -10.97 -4.56 10.84
C TYR A 4 -11.76 -3.65 9.91
N ASP A 5 -12.67 -2.85 10.47
CA ASP A 5 -13.43 -1.83 9.74
C ASP A 5 -12.56 -0.66 9.27
N THR A 6 -11.35 -0.53 9.80
CA THR A 6 -10.44 0.58 9.52
C THR A 6 -8.97 0.16 9.68
N THR A 7 -8.12 0.69 8.81
CA THR A 7 -6.66 0.50 8.90
C THR A 7 -6.03 1.10 10.16
N LYS A 8 -6.74 1.97 10.88
CA LYS A 8 -6.24 2.60 12.12
C LYS A 8 -5.99 1.62 13.27
N LYS A 9 -6.63 0.46 13.25
CA LYS A 9 -6.45 -0.60 14.25
C LYS A 9 -5.18 -1.42 14.03
N VAL A 10 -4.55 -1.30 12.85
CA VAL A 10 -3.31 -2.03 12.53
C VAL A 10 -2.16 -1.45 13.34
N THR A 11 -1.52 -2.31 14.13
CA THR A 11 -0.37 -1.93 14.96
C THR A 11 0.95 -2.03 14.20
N LEU A 12 2.00 -1.42 14.75
CA LEU A 12 3.36 -1.55 14.19
C LEU A 12 3.83 -3.02 14.20
N THR A 13 3.50 -3.77 15.23
CA THR A 13 3.83 -5.20 15.33
C THR A 13 3.13 -6.00 14.24
N ASN A 14 1.83 -5.77 14.00
CA ASN A 14 1.12 -6.41 12.89
C ASN A 14 1.83 -6.17 11.54
N MET A 15 2.24 -4.91 11.27
CA MET A 15 2.95 -4.59 10.03
C MET A 15 4.31 -5.27 9.94
N ILE A 16 5.04 -5.35 11.04
CA ILE A 16 6.32 -6.04 11.10
C ILE A 16 6.14 -7.53 10.80
N ASP A 17 5.17 -8.20 11.41
CA ASP A 17 4.95 -9.63 11.22
C ASP A 17 4.56 -9.96 9.78
N HIS A 18 3.64 -9.18 9.18
CA HIS A 18 3.32 -9.30 7.76
C HIS A 18 4.54 -9.05 6.87
N SER A 19 5.31 -8.03 7.19
CA SER A 19 6.49 -7.66 6.41
C SER A 19 7.60 -8.71 6.49
N LYS A 20 7.78 -9.39 7.62
CA LYS A 20 8.67 -10.54 7.74
C LYS A 20 8.25 -11.66 6.78
N SER A 21 6.94 -11.97 6.72
CA SER A 21 6.40 -12.97 5.80
C SER A 21 6.64 -12.59 4.34
N VAL A 22 6.39 -11.32 3.98
CA VAL A 22 6.65 -10.80 2.63
C VAL A 22 8.14 -10.87 2.28
N ARG A 23 9.04 -10.55 3.23
CA ARG A 23 10.49 -10.59 3.02
C ARG A 23 11.00 -11.96 2.58
N LEU A 24 10.39 -13.04 3.06
CA LEU A 24 10.78 -14.40 2.66
C LEU A 24 10.61 -14.64 1.15
N GLY A 25 9.59 -14.05 0.55
CA GLY A 25 9.30 -14.16 -0.89
C GLY A 25 10.02 -13.13 -1.76
N VAL A 26 10.35 -11.95 -1.23
CA VAL A 26 10.98 -10.86 -1.99
C VAL A 26 12.48 -11.08 -2.11
N LYS A 27 12.99 -11.26 -3.33
CA LYS A 27 14.43 -11.49 -3.61
C LYS A 27 15.11 -10.32 -4.30
N LYS A 28 14.46 -9.67 -5.28
CA LYS A 28 15.06 -8.62 -6.13
C LYS A 28 14.35 -7.28 -6.02
N SER A 29 13.05 -7.28 -5.71
CA SER A 29 12.26 -6.05 -5.68
C SER A 29 12.55 -5.21 -4.45
N LEU A 30 12.46 -3.89 -4.59
CA LEU A 30 12.47 -2.95 -3.47
C LEU A 30 11.28 -3.22 -2.56
N MET A 31 11.53 -3.44 -1.28
CA MET A 31 10.49 -3.67 -0.29
C MET A 31 10.25 -2.43 0.56
N VAL A 32 9.07 -1.84 0.45
CA VAL A 32 8.68 -0.66 1.20
C VAL A 32 7.58 -1.03 2.20
N VAL A 33 7.76 -0.67 3.48
CA VAL A 33 6.80 -0.99 4.54
C VAL A 33 6.03 0.27 4.95
N ASP A 34 4.70 0.17 4.95
CA ASP A 34 3.83 1.25 5.40
C ASP A 34 3.91 1.45 6.90
N MET A 35 4.15 2.69 7.31
CA MET A 35 4.10 3.05 8.72
C MET A 35 2.63 3.21 9.15
N PRO A 36 2.14 2.43 10.15
CA PRO A 36 0.76 2.52 10.59
C PRO A 36 0.37 3.87 11.19
N PHE A 37 -0.93 4.10 11.26
CA PHE A 37 -1.50 5.30 11.89
C PHE A 37 -0.91 5.54 13.29
N ASN A 38 -0.61 6.78 13.63
CA ASN A 38 -0.03 7.23 14.91
C ASN A 38 1.42 6.78 15.20
N THR A 39 2.10 6.05 14.33
CA THR A 39 3.48 5.59 14.59
C THR A 39 4.55 6.62 14.25
N TYR A 40 4.17 7.75 13.63
CA TYR A 40 5.08 8.84 13.22
C TYR A 40 4.57 10.24 13.58
N ARG A 41 3.97 10.40 14.79
CA ARG A 41 3.43 11.70 15.27
C ARG A 41 4.51 12.74 15.55
N SER A 42 5.68 12.32 16.00
CA SER A 42 6.84 13.18 16.25
C SER A 42 8.06 12.65 15.50
N ASN A 43 9.10 13.49 15.37
CA ASN A 43 10.37 13.09 14.75
C ASN A 43 10.99 11.89 15.46
N LEU A 44 10.97 11.87 16.78
CA LEU A 44 11.54 10.79 17.57
C LEU A 44 10.74 9.50 17.45
N SER A 45 9.39 9.54 17.52
CA SER A 45 8.55 8.36 17.32
C SER A 45 8.68 7.81 15.90
N ALA A 46 8.70 8.67 14.88
CA ALA A 46 8.93 8.27 13.50
C ALA A 46 10.24 7.51 13.33
N TYR A 47 11.33 8.04 13.89
CA TYR A 47 12.66 7.42 13.82
C TYR A 47 12.72 6.08 14.56
N LYS A 48 12.29 6.04 15.83
CA LYS A 48 12.29 4.80 16.63
C LYS A 48 11.53 3.68 15.93
N ASN A 49 10.34 4.00 15.43
CA ASN A 49 9.47 3.03 14.77
C ASN A 49 10.00 2.61 13.40
N ALA A 50 10.46 3.53 12.55
CA ALA A 50 11.05 3.20 11.26
C ALA A 50 12.33 2.38 11.39
N LYS A 51 13.21 2.72 12.35
CA LYS A 51 14.41 1.94 12.66
C LYS A 51 14.06 0.52 13.09
N ARG A 52 13.03 0.35 13.93
CA ARG A 52 12.52 -0.96 14.34
C ARG A 52 12.02 -1.76 13.15
N VAL A 53 11.19 -1.15 12.29
CA VAL A 53 10.67 -1.79 11.06
C VAL A 53 11.81 -2.29 10.19
N ILE A 54 12.78 -1.42 9.84
CA ILE A 54 13.92 -1.79 8.98
C ILE A 54 14.75 -2.91 9.61
N LYS A 55 15.05 -2.80 10.91
CA LYS A 55 15.85 -3.80 11.63
C LYS A 55 15.20 -5.18 11.61
N GLU A 56 13.88 -5.25 11.89
CA GLU A 56 13.18 -6.53 12.06
C GLU A 56 12.72 -7.15 10.73
N THR A 57 12.42 -6.34 9.71
CA THR A 57 11.87 -6.83 8.44
C THR A 57 12.89 -6.89 7.31
N LYS A 58 14.03 -6.21 7.47
CA LYS A 58 15.03 -6.03 6.40
C LYS A 58 14.44 -5.38 5.14
N CYS A 59 13.43 -4.52 5.32
CA CYS A 59 12.90 -3.72 4.22
C CYS A 59 13.87 -2.61 3.82
N ASP A 60 13.72 -2.14 2.59
CA ASP A 60 14.62 -1.15 2.00
C ASP A 60 14.20 0.29 2.35
N ALA A 61 12.91 0.49 2.61
CA ALA A 61 12.35 1.82 2.89
C ALA A 61 11.04 1.74 3.69
N VAL A 62 10.61 2.88 4.20
CA VAL A 62 9.29 3.04 4.83
C VAL A 62 8.42 3.99 4.02
N LYS A 63 7.07 3.83 4.07
CA LYS A 63 6.12 4.75 3.46
C LYS A 63 5.33 5.50 4.53
N LEU A 64 5.15 6.81 4.34
CA LEU A 64 4.39 7.68 5.24
C LEU A 64 3.27 8.38 4.46
N GLU A 65 2.06 8.42 5.04
CA GLU A 65 0.90 9.11 4.48
C GLU A 65 0.85 10.57 4.90
N GLY A 66 0.81 11.47 3.91
CA GLY A 66 0.59 12.90 4.11
C GLY A 66 1.52 13.78 3.28
N GLY A 67 1.15 15.06 3.21
CA GLY A 67 1.93 16.13 2.58
C GLY A 67 2.62 17.01 3.61
N LYS A 68 2.39 18.33 3.54
CA LYS A 68 3.00 19.34 4.41
C LYS A 68 3.02 18.97 5.91
N LYS A 69 2.00 18.29 6.42
CA LYS A 69 1.84 17.98 7.85
C LYS A 69 2.91 17.07 8.44
N ILE A 70 3.58 16.25 7.62
CA ILE A 70 4.57 15.28 8.07
C ILE A 70 5.99 15.56 7.53
N ILE A 71 6.22 16.74 6.98
CA ILE A 71 7.51 17.10 6.37
C ILE A 71 8.65 17.09 7.39
N THR A 72 8.40 17.50 8.62
CA THR A 72 9.41 17.50 9.68
C THR A 72 9.88 16.08 10.00
N GLN A 73 8.94 15.14 10.08
CA GLN A 73 9.24 13.72 10.29
C GLN A 73 10.02 13.13 9.10
N ILE A 74 9.58 13.42 7.88
CA ILE A 74 10.26 12.97 6.66
C ILE A 74 11.71 13.47 6.63
N LYS A 75 11.91 14.78 6.77
CA LYS A 75 13.26 15.37 6.81
C LYS A 75 14.14 14.76 7.90
N TYR A 76 13.55 14.50 9.08
CA TYR A 76 14.28 13.87 10.17
C TYR A 76 14.69 12.43 9.84
N LEU A 77 13.79 11.63 9.25
CA LEU A 77 14.11 10.28 8.79
C LEU A 77 15.22 10.27 7.74
N ILE A 78 15.11 11.13 6.72
CA ILE A 78 16.13 11.27 5.66
C ILE A 78 17.47 11.67 6.25
N LYS A 79 17.52 12.65 7.17
CA LYS A 79 18.75 13.02 7.90
C LYS A 79 19.36 11.84 8.67
N LYS A 80 18.51 10.90 9.13
CA LYS A 80 18.93 9.65 9.80
C LYS A 80 19.20 8.50 8.83
N LYS A 81 19.33 8.78 7.52
CA LYS A 81 19.59 7.80 6.44
C LYS A 81 18.53 6.70 6.32
N ILE A 82 17.29 7.01 6.66
CA ILE A 82 16.13 6.13 6.44
C ILE A 82 15.47 6.55 5.14
N PRO A 83 15.44 5.69 4.09
CA PRO A 83 14.75 6.00 2.85
C PRO A 83 13.23 6.07 3.07
N VAL A 84 12.59 7.11 2.51
CA VAL A 84 11.16 7.35 2.68
C VAL A 84 10.47 7.47 1.33
N MET A 85 9.37 6.74 1.15
CA MET A 85 8.38 6.93 0.10
C MET A 85 7.24 7.80 0.63
N GLY A 86 6.87 8.84 -0.11
CA GLY A 86 5.72 9.69 0.21
C GLY A 86 4.40 9.07 -0.25
N HIS A 87 3.27 9.60 0.27
CA HIS A 87 1.93 9.19 -0.16
C HIS A 87 0.99 10.38 -0.14
N LEU A 88 0.38 10.69 -1.28
CA LEU A 88 -0.57 11.78 -1.49
C LEU A 88 -1.88 11.31 -2.12
N GLY A 89 -2.88 12.15 -2.04
CA GLY A 89 -4.22 11.88 -2.56
C GLY A 89 -5.18 11.45 -1.47
N LEU A 90 -5.84 10.32 -1.65
CA LEU A 90 -6.56 9.66 -0.57
C LEU A 90 -5.54 9.08 0.42
N LEU A 91 -5.77 9.33 1.67
CA LEU A 91 -4.93 8.83 2.77
C LEU A 91 -5.80 7.92 3.65
N PRO A 92 -5.79 6.59 3.44
CA PRO A 92 -6.69 5.65 4.13
C PRO A 92 -6.63 5.76 5.66
N GLN A 93 -5.44 5.98 6.22
CA GLN A 93 -5.27 6.11 7.67
C GLN A 93 -5.90 7.39 8.25
N SER A 94 -6.08 8.43 7.44
CA SER A 94 -6.66 9.71 7.89
C SER A 94 -8.08 9.95 7.37
N ALA A 95 -8.56 9.11 6.47
CA ALA A 95 -9.88 9.27 5.86
C ALA A 95 -11.01 9.09 6.88
N LYS A 96 -12.05 9.92 6.73
CA LYS A 96 -13.31 9.83 7.49
C LYS A 96 -14.45 9.56 6.50
N GLY A 97 -15.30 8.57 6.79
CA GLY A 97 -16.45 8.22 5.97
C GLY A 97 -16.10 7.63 4.60
N LYS A 98 -16.97 7.82 3.59
CA LYS A 98 -16.77 7.27 2.23
C LYS A 98 -15.54 7.84 1.55
N PHE A 99 -14.74 6.99 0.96
CA PHE A 99 -13.56 7.39 0.18
C PHE A 99 -13.97 8.22 -1.05
N LYS A 100 -13.40 9.41 -1.17
CA LYS A 100 -13.65 10.32 -2.29
C LYS A 100 -12.35 10.61 -3.04
N SER A 101 -12.42 10.60 -4.37
CA SER A 101 -11.25 10.98 -5.19
C SER A 101 -10.85 12.43 -4.93
N LYS A 102 -9.55 12.70 -5.02
CA LYS A 102 -8.90 13.99 -4.79
C LYS A 102 -8.54 14.70 -6.10
N GLY A 103 -8.18 15.97 -6.04
CA GLY A 103 -7.78 16.74 -7.21
C GLY A 103 -8.94 17.09 -8.13
N LYS A 104 -10.14 17.33 -7.59
CA LYS A 104 -11.34 17.66 -8.39
C LYS A 104 -11.42 19.14 -8.74
N SER A 105 -10.96 20.02 -7.88
CA SER A 105 -10.94 21.47 -8.08
C SER A 105 -9.53 21.96 -8.42
N THR A 106 -9.46 23.14 -9.05
CA THR A 106 -8.18 23.81 -9.31
C THR A 106 -7.38 24.07 -8.04
N ARG A 107 -8.06 24.47 -6.95
CA ARG A 107 -7.44 24.70 -5.64
C ARG A 107 -6.82 23.41 -5.09
N GLU A 108 -7.57 22.30 -5.12
CA GLU A 108 -7.09 20.99 -4.65
C GLU A 108 -5.93 20.48 -5.51
N THR A 109 -6.00 20.65 -6.83
CA THR A 109 -4.93 20.32 -7.76
C THR A 109 -3.65 21.10 -7.44
N LYS A 110 -3.73 22.43 -7.30
CA LYS A 110 -2.58 23.26 -6.91
C LYS A 110 -1.97 22.83 -5.58
N GLN A 111 -2.80 22.50 -4.59
CA GLN A 111 -2.31 22.05 -3.29
C GLN A 111 -1.59 20.69 -3.38
N LEU A 112 -2.13 19.72 -4.13
CA LEU A 112 -1.48 18.42 -4.32
C LEU A 112 -0.14 18.53 -5.04
N ILE A 113 -0.03 19.38 -6.06
CA ILE A 113 1.25 19.65 -6.75
C ILE A 113 2.25 20.29 -5.77
N LYS A 114 1.82 21.29 -4.98
CA LYS A 114 2.66 21.92 -3.96
C LYS A 114 3.16 20.92 -2.92
N ASP A 115 2.29 20.03 -2.44
CA ASP A 115 2.66 19.00 -1.48
C ASP A 115 3.63 17.98 -2.10
N ALA A 116 3.44 17.62 -3.37
CA ALA A 116 4.33 16.69 -4.08
C ALA A 116 5.75 17.27 -4.24
N LEU A 117 5.86 18.53 -4.69
CA LEU A 117 7.14 19.24 -4.79
C LEU A 117 7.82 19.39 -3.42
N LEU A 118 7.04 19.63 -2.36
CA LEU A 118 7.57 19.74 -1.00
C LEU A 118 8.09 18.38 -0.48
N LEU A 119 7.40 17.28 -0.80
CA LEU A 119 7.89 15.92 -0.50
C LEU A 119 9.20 15.65 -1.24
N GLN A 120 9.25 15.90 -2.54
CA GLN A 120 10.48 15.74 -3.34
C GLN A 120 11.64 16.55 -2.76
N SER A 121 11.44 17.85 -2.48
CA SER A 121 12.49 18.70 -1.90
C SER A 121 12.90 18.28 -0.48
N SER A 122 12.08 17.48 0.20
CA SER A 122 12.39 16.91 1.51
C SER A 122 13.18 15.60 1.43
N GLY A 123 13.43 15.06 0.21
CA GLY A 123 14.29 13.93 -0.03
C GLY A 123 13.58 12.58 -0.12
N VAL A 124 12.23 12.53 -0.29
CA VAL A 124 11.57 11.25 -0.59
C VAL A 124 12.03 10.76 -1.97
N PHE A 125 12.21 9.44 -2.11
CA PHE A 125 12.70 8.85 -3.37
C PHE A 125 11.60 8.53 -4.38
N ALA A 126 10.34 8.43 -3.94
CA ALA A 126 9.16 8.20 -4.77
C ALA A 126 7.89 8.65 -4.04
N ILE A 127 6.79 8.82 -4.76
CA ILE A 127 5.49 9.20 -4.18
C ILE A 127 4.37 8.29 -4.70
N VAL A 128 3.60 7.68 -3.79
CA VAL A 128 2.33 7.03 -4.13
C VAL A 128 1.26 8.11 -4.32
N ILE A 129 0.47 7.99 -5.40
CA ILE A 129 -0.65 8.88 -5.73
C ILE A 129 -1.92 8.04 -5.73
N GLU A 130 -2.71 8.12 -4.64
CA GLU A 130 -3.91 7.30 -4.46
C GLU A 130 -5.19 8.07 -4.73
N CYS A 131 -6.07 7.50 -5.57
CA CYS A 131 -7.41 8.01 -5.86
C CYS A 131 -7.44 9.50 -6.24
N VAL A 132 -6.45 9.95 -7.03
CA VAL A 132 -6.37 11.31 -7.57
C VAL A 132 -6.93 11.33 -8.99
N LYS A 133 -7.68 12.38 -9.39
CA LYS A 133 -8.15 12.54 -10.77
C LYS A 133 -7.00 12.44 -11.76
N ALA A 134 -7.21 11.70 -12.85
CA ALA A 134 -6.16 11.35 -13.82
C ALA A 134 -5.41 12.60 -14.36
N ALA A 135 -6.13 13.66 -14.71
CA ALA A 135 -5.50 14.91 -15.17
C ALA A 135 -4.62 15.57 -14.11
N THR A 136 -5.03 15.51 -12.82
CA THR A 136 -4.24 16.06 -11.70
C THR A 136 -3.01 15.21 -11.43
N ALA A 137 -3.17 13.88 -11.43
CA ALA A 137 -2.05 12.96 -11.22
C ALA A 137 -1.01 13.08 -12.36
N LYS A 138 -1.46 13.22 -13.63
CA LYS A 138 -0.56 13.52 -14.75
C LYS A 138 0.27 14.79 -14.50
N LYS A 139 -0.38 15.88 -14.06
CA LYS A 139 0.32 17.15 -13.75
C LYS A 139 1.33 16.97 -12.62
N ILE A 140 0.99 16.21 -11.56
CA ILE A 140 1.91 15.90 -10.46
C ILE A 140 3.12 15.16 -11.00
N THR A 141 2.92 14.07 -11.75
CA THR A 141 4.03 13.28 -12.34
C THR A 141 4.94 14.16 -13.20
N GLN A 142 4.37 14.98 -14.06
CA GLN A 142 5.14 15.90 -14.93
C GLN A 142 5.92 16.98 -14.17
N SER A 143 5.50 17.33 -12.95
CA SER A 143 6.19 18.34 -12.11
C SER A 143 7.31 17.78 -11.25
N LEU A 144 7.46 16.47 -11.17
CA LEU A 144 8.43 15.80 -10.32
C LEU A 144 9.60 15.23 -11.13
N LYS A 145 10.75 15.08 -10.45
CA LYS A 145 11.93 14.37 -10.94
C LYS A 145 12.07 12.96 -10.34
N ILE A 146 11.27 12.65 -9.34
CA ILE A 146 11.22 11.33 -8.67
C ILE A 146 10.03 10.53 -9.15
N PRO A 147 10.08 9.19 -9.15
CA PRO A 147 9.00 8.34 -9.61
C PRO A 147 7.69 8.54 -8.85
N THR A 148 6.58 8.43 -9.59
CA THR A 148 5.23 8.40 -9.05
C THR A 148 4.61 7.01 -9.25
N ILE A 149 3.95 6.48 -8.22
CA ILE A 149 3.28 5.19 -8.24
C ILE A 149 1.78 5.41 -8.07
N GLY A 150 1.01 5.13 -9.12
CA GLY A 150 -0.43 5.33 -9.12
C GLY A 150 -1.20 4.15 -8.52
N ILE A 151 -2.26 4.44 -7.77
CA ILE A 151 -3.30 3.48 -7.42
C ILE A 151 -4.66 4.17 -7.52
N GLY A 152 -5.50 3.69 -8.44
CA GLY A 152 -6.78 4.35 -8.76
C GLY A 152 -6.61 5.80 -9.23
N SER A 153 -5.55 6.10 -9.96
CA SER A 153 -5.15 7.45 -10.34
C SER A 153 -4.97 7.59 -11.85
N SER A 154 -3.76 7.63 -12.40
CA SER A 154 -3.50 7.90 -13.82
C SER A 154 -2.53 6.91 -14.42
N VAL A 155 -2.75 6.55 -15.69
CA VAL A 155 -1.79 5.77 -16.50
C VAL A 155 -0.48 6.53 -16.76
N HIS A 156 -0.46 7.84 -16.53
CA HIS A 156 0.72 8.68 -16.69
C HIS A 156 1.65 8.70 -15.46
N CYS A 157 1.30 7.99 -14.36
CA CYS A 157 2.26 7.73 -13.31
C CYS A 157 3.33 6.76 -13.82
N ASP A 158 4.57 6.88 -13.31
CA ASP A 158 5.71 6.07 -13.75
C ASP A 158 5.55 4.59 -13.44
N GLY A 159 4.79 4.26 -12.41
CA GLY A 159 4.40 2.90 -12.03
C GLY A 159 2.99 2.81 -11.50
N GLN A 160 2.52 1.57 -11.32
CA GLN A 160 1.19 1.28 -10.73
C GLN A 160 1.33 0.24 -9.63
N VAL A 161 0.51 0.36 -8.60
CA VAL A 161 0.37 -0.65 -7.55
C VAL A 161 -1.10 -1.02 -7.39
N LEU A 162 -1.37 -2.26 -7.02
CA LEU A 162 -2.69 -2.76 -6.68
C LEU A 162 -2.56 -3.74 -5.51
N VAL A 163 -3.54 -3.73 -4.61
CA VAL A 163 -3.61 -4.71 -3.52
C VAL A 163 -3.71 -6.10 -4.12
N THR A 164 -2.86 -7.02 -3.68
CA THR A 164 -2.76 -8.38 -4.24
C THR A 164 -4.12 -9.10 -4.22
N ASP A 165 -4.85 -9.04 -3.11
CA ASP A 165 -6.16 -9.68 -2.97
C ASP A 165 -7.20 -9.13 -3.95
N ASP A 166 -7.10 -7.84 -4.30
CA ASP A 166 -7.94 -7.21 -5.31
C ASP A 166 -7.51 -7.65 -6.73
N LEU A 167 -6.20 -7.66 -7.00
CA LEU A 167 -5.63 -8.06 -8.28
C LEU A 167 -6.02 -9.50 -8.66
N ILE A 168 -5.89 -10.44 -7.71
CA ILE A 168 -6.18 -11.86 -7.93
C ILE A 168 -7.64 -12.24 -7.70
N GLY A 169 -8.48 -11.28 -7.27
CA GLY A 169 -9.93 -11.49 -7.12
C GLY A 169 -10.34 -12.31 -5.91
N LEU A 170 -9.57 -12.27 -4.81
CA LEU A 170 -9.98 -12.81 -3.51
C LEU A 170 -11.03 -11.94 -2.85
N ASN A 171 -10.88 -10.60 -2.91
CA ASN A 171 -11.82 -9.66 -2.35
C ASN A 171 -13.13 -9.62 -3.14
N SER A 172 -14.27 -9.57 -2.38
CA SER A 172 -15.60 -9.44 -2.97
C SER A 172 -16.02 -7.98 -3.15
N THR A 173 -15.36 -7.03 -2.49
CA THR A 173 -15.70 -5.61 -2.52
C THR A 173 -15.53 -5.04 -3.92
N LYS A 174 -16.56 -4.33 -4.40
CA LYS A 174 -16.51 -3.60 -5.68
C LYS A 174 -15.90 -2.22 -5.45
N ILE A 175 -14.62 -2.06 -5.79
CA ILE A 175 -13.93 -0.78 -5.78
C ILE A 175 -13.78 -0.31 -7.23
N ARG A 176 -14.17 0.94 -7.54
CA ARG A 176 -14.26 1.47 -8.91
C ARG A 176 -12.96 1.31 -9.73
N PHE A 177 -11.81 1.50 -9.12
CA PHE A 177 -10.53 1.45 -9.83
C PHE A 177 -9.90 0.06 -9.87
N VAL A 178 -10.47 -0.92 -9.16
CA VAL A 178 -9.93 -2.27 -9.11
C VAL A 178 -10.35 -3.05 -10.35
N LYS A 179 -9.35 -3.45 -11.14
CA LYS A 179 -9.51 -4.46 -12.18
C LYS A 179 -8.97 -5.78 -11.65
N LYS A 180 -9.82 -6.81 -11.62
CA LYS A 180 -9.40 -8.17 -11.31
C LYS A 180 -8.72 -8.77 -12.55
N PHE A 181 -7.50 -9.21 -12.43
CA PHE A 181 -6.75 -9.86 -13.53
C PHE A 181 -7.01 -11.36 -13.57
N ILE A 182 -7.40 -11.95 -12.43
CA ILE A 182 -7.87 -13.33 -12.29
C ILE A 182 -8.96 -13.38 -11.21
N ASN A 183 -9.76 -14.42 -11.18
CA ASN A 183 -10.76 -14.68 -10.13
C ASN A 183 -10.40 -15.96 -9.37
N ILE A 184 -9.36 -15.88 -8.55
CA ILE A 184 -8.85 -17.05 -7.79
C ILE A 184 -9.90 -17.60 -6.82
N LYS A 185 -10.78 -16.76 -6.27
CA LYS A 185 -11.89 -17.17 -5.41
C LYS A 185 -12.80 -18.20 -6.08
N LYS A 186 -13.07 -18.04 -7.39
CA LYS A 186 -13.85 -19.03 -8.17
C LYS A 186 -13.16 -20.39 -8.19
N TYR A 187 -11.85 -20.41 -8.45
CA TYR A 187 -11.09 -21.67 -8.54
C TYR A 187 -10.94 -22.34 -7.17
N ILE A 188 -10.71 -21.57 -6.11
CA ILE A 188 -10.72 -22.10 -4.73
C ILE A 188 -12.06 -22.78 -4.43
N ASN A 189 -13.18 -22.13 -4.72
CA ASN A 189 -14.51 -22.70 -4.48
C ASN A 189 -14.76 -23.97 -5.30
N ILE A 190 -14.30 -24.04 -6.55
CA ILE A 190 -14.40 -25.25 -7.39
C ILE A 190 -13.59 -26.38 -6.74
N GLY A 191 -12.36 -26.12 -6.32
CA GLY A 191 -11.50 -27.11 -5.66
C GLY A 191 -12.11 -27.66 -4.38
N LEU A 192 -12.60 -26.78 -3.50
CA LEU A 192 -13.25 -27.16 -2.25
C LEU A 192 -14.51 -28.00 -2.47
N LYS A 193 -15.35 -27.62 -3.44
CA LYS A 193 -16.56 -28.40 -3.80
C LYS A 193 -16.19 -29.78 -4.33
N LYS A 194 -15.16 -29.88 -5.19
CA LYS A 194 -14.69 -31.16 -5.71
C LYS A 194 -14.15 -32.04 -4.61
N PHE A 195 -13.29 -31.52 -3.74
CA PHE A 195 -12.79 -32.23 -2.56
C PHE A 195 -13.93 -32.78 -1.70
N SER A 196 -14.86 -31.90 -1.29
CA SER A 196 -16.03 -32.31 -0.49
C SER A 196 -16.87 -33.41 -1.14
N LYS A 197 -17.08 -33.33 -2.48
CA LYS A 197 -17.79 -34.35 -3.24
C LYS A 197 -17.03 -35.68 -3.23
N ASP A 198 -15.73 -35.67 -3.49
CA ASP A 198 -14.91 -36.88 -3.57
C ASP A 198 -14.81 -37.56 -2.19
N VAL A 199 -14.72 -36.82 -1.10
CA VAL A 199 -14.77 -37.35 0.26
C VAL A 199 -16.13 -38.02 0.55
N LYS A 200 -17.25 -37.35 0.25
CA LYS A 200 -18.61 -37.90 0.44
C LYS A 200 -18.86 -39.18 -0.36
N LEU A 201 -18.31 -39.27 -1.55
CA LEU A 201 -18.42 -40.42 -2.45
C LEU A 201 -17.33 -41.47 -2.19
N LYS A 202 -16.54 -41.36 -1.14
CA LYS A 202 -15.42 -42.25 -0.81
C LYS A 202 -14.42 -42.43 -1.98
N LYS A 203 -14.26 -41.41 -2.81
CA LYS A 203 -13.31 -41.36 -3.93
C LYS A 203 -11.94 -40.78 -3.53
N TYR A 204 -11.88 -40.13 -2.35
CA TYR A 204 -10.66 -39.60 -1.75
C TYR A 204 -10.62 -39.98 -0.26
N PRO A 205 -9.45 -40.44 0.28
CA PRO A 205 -8.20 -40.69 -0.42
C PRO A 205 -8.25 -41.93 -1.31
N THR A 206 -7.40 -41.98 -2.34
CA THR A 206 -7.12 -43.19 -3.11
C THR A 206 -5.94 -43.95 -2.49
N LYS A 207 -5.64 -45.19 -3.00
CA LYS A 207 -4.44 -45.94 -2.57
C LYS A 207 -3.13 -45.15 -2.69
N LYS A 208 -3.05 -44.19 -3.64
CA LYS A 208 -1.87 -43.33 -3.80
C LYS A 208 -1.79 -42.20 -2.76
N HIS A 209 -2.86 -41.96 -2.03
CA HIS A 209 -2.98 -40.88 -1.03
C HIS A 209 -3.14 -41.44 0.40
N SER A 210 -2.91 -42.73 0.60
CA SER A 210 -3.01 -43.42 1.89
C SER A 210 -1.66 -44.08 2.22
N TYR A 211 -1.32 -44.13 3.49
CA TYR A 211 -0.15 -44.86 4.03
C TYR A 211 -0.55 -46.22 4.56
#